data_bac2afb927e9ed53b3128757ee942fe0
#
_entry.id   bac2afb927e9ed53b3128757ee942fe0
#
_cell.length_a   1.000
_cell.length_b   1.000
_cell.length_c   1.000
_cell.angle_alpha   90.00
_cell.angle_beta   90.00
_cell.angle_gamma   90.00
#
_symmetry.space_group_name_H-M   'P 1'
#
loop_
_entity.id
_entity.type
_entity.pdbx_description
1 polymer ?
#
loop_
_entity_poly.entity_id
_entity_poly.type
_entity_poly.pdbx_seq_one_letter_code
_entity_poly.pdbx_strand_id
1 'polypeptide(L)'
;IRFKGALIELGKVGNAFTAELSNEELAFKENGQKIAYISNQSLVITNAEIRNKLSLGNESRGWFDFIPRTNGNLSIKWRGPI
;
A
#
# COMPACT_ATOMS: atom_id res chain seq x y z
N ILE A 1 -17.98 3.02 12.43
CA ILE A 1 -16.69 3.17 13.14
C ILE A 1 -16.83 2.56 14.53
N ARG A 2 -15.88 1.70 14.89
CA ARG A 2 -15.85 1.10 16.20
C ARG A 2 -14.50 1.34 16.86
N PHE A 3 -14.55 1.63 18.16
CA PHE A 3 -13.36 1.82 18.98
C PHE A 3 -13.26 0.66 19.94
N LYS A 4 -12.13 -0.07 19.91
CA LYS A 4 -11.88 -1.23 20.76
C LYS A 4 -10.53 -1.05 21.44
N GLY A 5 -10.54 -0.44 22.63
CA GLY A 5 -9.29 -0.13 23.32
C GLY A 5 -8.42 0.79 22.48
N ALA A 6 -7.23 0.35 22.11
CA ALA A 6 -6.30 1.08 21.25
C ALA A 6 -6.55 0.85 19.75
N LEU A 7 -7.69 0.27 19.38
CA LEU A 7 -8.00 -0.11 18.00
C LEU A 7 -9.20 0.68 17.49
N ILE A 8 -9.07 1.23 16.27
CA ILE A 8 -10.18 1.79 15.52
C ILE A 8 -10.49 0.84 14.37
N GLU A 9 -11.72 0.37 14.32
CA GLU A 9 -12.17 -0.54 13.27
C GLU A 9 -13.20 0.15 12.39
N LEU A 10 -13.00 0.13 11.08
CA LEU A 10 -13.91 0.65 10.09
C LEU A 10 -14.47 -0.52 9.29
N GLY A 11 -15.78 -0.57 9.21
CA GLY A 11 -16.46 -1.62 8.48
C GLY A 11 -17.83 -1.85 9.08
N LYS A 12 -18.63 -2.61 8.37
CA LYS A 12 -19.96 -2.99 8.83
C LYS A 12 -19.87 -4.36 9.49
N VAL A 13 -20.59 -4.53 10.59
CA VAL A 13 -20.62 -5.83 11.26
C VAL A 13 -21.02 -6.92 10.28
N GLY A 14 -20.23 -7.97 10.20
CA GLY A 14 -20.47 -9.08 9.27
C GLY A 14 -19.92 -8.86 7.87
N ASN A 15 -19.34 -7.70 7.57
CA ASN A 15 -18.69 -7.49 6.27
C ASN A 15 -17.39 -8.29 6.19
N ALA A 16 -17.12 -8.80 4.98
CA ALA A 16 -15.88 -9.48 4.71
C ALA A 16 -14.68 -8.54 4.75
N PHE A 17 -14.87 -7.29 4.32
CA PHE A 17 -13.80 -6.29 4.22
C PHE A 17 -13.86 -5.31 5.38
N THR A 18 -12.73 -5.11 6.05
CA THR A 18 -12.60 -4.14 7.13
C THR A 18 -11.26 -3.42 7.07
N ALA A 19 -11.19 -2.23 7.67
CA ALA A 19 -9.95 -1.51 7.90
C ALA A 19 -9.77 -1.33 9.41
N GLU A 20 -8.56 -1.55 9.90
CA GLU A 20 -8.25 -1.44 11.32
C GLU A 20 -7.02 -0.57 11.53
N LEU A 21 -7.13 0.42 12.40
CA LEU A 21 -6.02 1.26 12.81
C LEU A 21 -5.74 1.04 14.30
N SER A 22 -4.53 0.60 14.60
CA SER A 22 -4.07 0.43 15.98
C SER A 22 -2.81 1.28 16.20
N ASN A 23 -2.26 1.22 17.40
CA ASN A 23 -1.00 1.90 17.70
C ASN A 23 0.21 1.24 17.03
N GLU A 24 0.04 0.09 16.40
CA GLU A 24 1.12 -0.67 15.77
C GLU A 24 1.05 -0.67 14.25
N GLU A 25 -0.18 -0.65 13.70
CA GLU A 25 -0.32 -0.77 12.25
C GLU A 25 -1.66 -0.23 11.76
N LEU A 26 -1.71 0.05 10.47
CA LEU A 26 -2.92 0.22 9.70
C LEU A 26 -3.08 -1.00 8.81
N ALA A 27 -4.18 -1.71 8.94
CA ALA A 27 -4.41 -2.95 8.20
C ALA A 27 -5.73 -2.92 7.47
N PHE A 28 -5.74 -3.51 6.26
CA PHE A 28 -6.94 -3.80 5.50
C PHE A 28 -7.10 -5.31 5.49
N LYS A 29 -8.28 -5.78 5.87
CA LYS A 29 -8.55 -7.21 6.02
C LYS A 29 -9.72 -7.65 5.15
N GLU A 30 -9.66 -8.88 4.70
CA GLU A 30 -10.76 -9.55 4.03
C GLU A 30 -10.93 -10.92 4.66
N ASN A 31 -12.13 -11.23 5.14
CA ASN A 31 -12.44 -12.48 5.84
C ASN A 31 -11.47 -12.75 7.00
N GLY A 32 -11.11 -11.70 7.74
CA GLY A 32 -10.24 -11.80 8.90
C GLY A 32 -8.75 -11.89 8.60
N GLN A 33 -8.36 -11.92 7.33
CA GLN A 33 -6.96 -12.00 6.93
C GLN A 33 -6.46 -10.65 6.40
N LYS A 34 -5.23 -10.30 6.75
CA LYS A 34 -4.63 -9.07 6.25
C LYS A 34 -4.30 -9.21 4.77
N ILE A 35 -4.79 -8.28 3.96
CA ILE A 35 -4.46 -8.21 2.52
C ILE A 35 -3.53 -7.04 2.20
N ALA A 36 -3.50 -6.03 3.05
CA ALA A 36 -2.55 -4.92 2.96
C ALA A 36 -2.38 -4.33 4.36
N TYR A 37 -1.18 -3.92 4.70
CA TYR A 37 -0.96 -3.26 5.98
C TYR A 37 0.33 -2.44 5.97
N ILE A 38 0.38 -1.44 6.85
CA ILE A 38 1.57 -0.62 7.09
C ILE A 38 1.99 -0.84 8.53
N SER A 39 3.18 -1.37 8.74
CA SER A 39 3.77 -1.54 10.06
C SER A 39 5.29 -1.66 9.92
N ASN A 40 6.02 -1.34 11.00
CA ASN A 40 7.48 -1.51 11.05
C ASN A 40 8.22 -0.95 9.82
N GLN A 41 7.83 0.26 9.37
CA GLN A 41 8.43 0.94 8.21
C GLN A 41 8.20 0.20 6.89
N SER A 42 7.25 -0.70 6.85
CA SER A 42 6.95 -1.47 5.64
C SER A 42 5.50 -1.30 5.25
N LEU A 43 5.24 -1.27 3.95
CA LEU A 43 3.91 -1.41 3.36
C LEU A 43 3.86 -2.76 2.66
N VAL A 44 2.97 -3.64 3.12
CA VAL A 44 2.81 -4.99 2.58
C VAL A 44 1.46 -5.08 1.88
N ILE A 45 1.46 -5.52 0.63
CA ILE A 45 0.25 -5.62 -0.20
C ILE A 45 0.27 -6.97 -0.91
N THR A 46 -0.84 -7.71 -0.83
CA THR A 46 -0.97 -9.00 -1.51
C THR A 46 -1.02 -8.83 -3.03
N ASN A 47 -1.82 -7.90 -3.52
CA ASN A 47 -1.92 -7.57 -4.93
C ASN A 47 -2.04 -6.05 -5.07
N ALA A 48 -1.37 -5.49 -6.06
CA ALA A 48 -1.43 -4.05 -6.31
C ALA A 48 -1.58 -3.77 -7.80
N GLU A 49 -2.41 -2.78 -8.13
CA GLU A 49 -2.51 -2.23 -9.47
C GLU A 49 -2.01 -0.79 -9.42
N ILE A 50 -0.95 -0.50 -10.16
CA ILE A 50 -0.38 0.84 -10.23
C ILE A 50 -0.56 1.35 -11.65
N ARG A 51 -1.33 2.43 -11.81
CA ARG A 51 -1.82 2.82 -13.13
C ARG A 51 -0.88 3.75 -13.89
N ASN A 52 -0.14 4.59 -13.19
CA ASN A 52 0.69 5.57 -13.87
C ASN A 52 2.18 5.31 -13.75
N LYS A 53 2.68 5.19 -12.52
CA LYS A 53 4.12 5.08 -12.32
C LYS A 53 4.43 4.51 -10.94
N LEU A 54 5.39 3.60 -10.90
CA LEU A 54 5.98 3.13 -9.66
C LEU A 54 7.42 3.60 -9.61
N SER A 55 7.81 4.31 -8.55
CA SER A 55 9.18 4.80 -8.36
C SER A 55 9.82 4.10 -7.18
N LEU A 56 11.02 3.56 -7.39
CA LEU A 56 11.80 2.90 -6.35
C LEU A 56 13.11 3.66 -6.16
N GLY A 57 13.34 4.13 -4.93
CA GLY A 57 14.55 4.87 -4.61
C GLY A 57 14.31 5.96 -3.59
N ASN A 58 15.17 6.97 -3.59
CA ASN A 58 15.07 8.10 -2.66
C ASN A 58 15.80 9.33 -3.21
N GLU A 59 15.67 10.43 -2.49
CA GLU A 59 16.20 11.72 -2.92
C GLU A 59 17.73 11.74 -3.02
N SER A 60 18.43 10.98 -2.19
CA SER A 60 19.89 10.97 -2.19
C SER A 60 20.49 10.10 -3.26
N ARG A 61 19.82 9.02 -3.66
CA ARG A 61 20.36 8.05 -4.62
C ARG A 61 19.71 8.14 -5.99
N GLY A 62 18.50 8.74 -6.06
CA GLY A 62 17.68 8.74 -7.24
C GLY A 62 16.70 7.58 -7.24
N TRP A 63 15.97 7.44 -8.35
CA TRP A 63 14.87 6.48 -8.46
C TRP A 63 14.96 5.70 -9.76
N PHE A 64 14.44 4.48 -9.75
CA PHE A 64 13.99 3.80 -10.95
C PHE A 64 12.49 4.00 -11.09
N ASP A 65 12.06 4.50 -12.23
CA ASP A 65 10.66 4.71 -12.55
C ASP A 65 10.18 3.59 -13.48
N PHE A 66 9.11 2.90 -13.08
CA PHE A 66 8.45 1.88 -13.87
C PHE A 66 7.18 2.51 -14.43
N ILE A 67 7.12 2.69 -15.75
CA ILE A 67 6.06 3.47 -16.40
C ILE A 67 5.38 2.63 -17.47
N PRO A 68 4.10 2.25 -17.30
CA PRO A 68 3.33 1.62 -18.37
C PRO A 68 3.14 2.59 -19.52
N ARG A 69 3.33 2.12 -20.75
CA ARG A 69 3.18 2.94 -21.93
C ARG A 69 1.87 2.65 -22.64
N THR A 70 1.36 3.60 -23.40
CA THR A 70 0.10 3.48 -24.12
C THR A 70 0.13 2.40 -25.19
N ASN A 71 1.32 2.04 -25.67
CA ASN A 71 1.49 0.96 -26.66
C ASN A 71 1.57 -0.43 -26.04
N GLY A 72 1.33 -0.55 -24.73
CA GLY A 72 1.39 -1.83 -24.04
C GLY A 72 2.75 -2.23 -23.51
N ASN A 73 3.78 -1.42 -23.73
CA ASN A 73 5.12 -1.70 -23.23
C ASN A 73 5.35 -1.09 -21.85
N LEU A 74 6.39 -1.56 -21.18
CA LEU A 74 6.84 -1.03 -19.90
C LEU A 74 8.18 -0.34 -20.10
N SER A 75 8.30 0.89 -19.62
CA SER A 75 9.58 1.61 -19.54
C SER A 75 10.11 1.55 -18.12
N ILE A 76 11.41 1.27 -18.00
CA ILE A 76 12.12 1.34 -16.72
C ILE A 76 13.22 2.38 -16.92
N LYS A 77 13.12 3.49 -16.18
CA LYS A 77 14.03 4.61 -16.36
C LYS A 77 14.69 5.00 -15.05
N TRP A 78 15.98 5.26 -15.13
CA TRP A 78 16.72 5.85 -14.02
C TRP A 78 16.45 7.36 -13.99
N ARG A 79 16.07 7.85 -12.81
CA ARG A 79 15.92 9.27 -12.56
C ARG A 79 16.88 9.64 -11.43
N GLY A 80 17.84 10.47 -11.74
CA GLY A 80 18.88 10.86 -10.80
C GLY A 80 18.38 11.57 -9.57
N PRO A 81 19.25 11.78 -8.58
CA PRO A 81 18.87 12.47 -7.34
C PRO A 81 18.47 13.92 -7.62
N ILE A 82 17.57 14.40 -6.78
CA ILE A 82 17.15 15.80 -6.84
C ILE A 82 18.20 16.68 -6.16
#